data_136ef4524b4e1fdf176f649a10d444a4
#
_entry.id   136ef4524b4e1fdf176f649a10d444a4
#
_cell.length_a   1.000
_cell.length_b   1.000
_cell.length_c   1.000
_cell.angle_alpha   90.00
_cell.angle_beta   90.00
_cell.angle_gamma   90.00
#
_symmetry.space_group_name_H-M   'P 1'
#
loop_
_entity.id
_entity.type
_entity.pdbx_description
1 polymer ?
#
loop_
_entity_poly.entity_id
_entity_poly.type
_entity_poly.pdbx_seq_one_letter_code
_entity_poly.pdbx_strand_id
1 'polypeptide(L)'
;MTKAEKMKSKTGAHVEISTGGKMDKRKKNLKPRVEKSERELLLELLEKVFYEGEFIHLALRKLFSDYSGLGNREKAFLTRSSHGILERYLQLDYVISLYSSVKLKKLKPVVLLSLRIAIYQLLFMDKIPVHAIVDEAVKSIKKRKLQGLVPFVNAVLRKIAGEKEEIKKKLASLPKEDAVSLCLPPDILEVFLKDYGRERTIAMAEAFLQSDGGFYIRNEFGEGERVSGNILEEERFRSGAVTIQDFSSQAVGKSLKLKEGALVLDCCSAPGGKACHIASLLKGSGKVYARDAQKDKLRYIVENQKRLGLENMEIEHWDARVLDERFIQEGEGILDGVLCDAPCSGLGVIGRKPDIRLHFTKEALEELQSLQREILSTVQAYVKKGGQLLYSTCSLSFKENEENRDYILQHFPFTLIKEEKFMPGKPSDGFYLALFQRKTED
;
A
#
# COMPACT_ATOMS: atom_id res chain seq x y z
N MET A 1 -33.57 -29.55 42.21
CA MET A 1 -34.47 -28.90 43.20
C MET A 1 -33.70 -27.68 43.68
N THR A 2 -34.03 -26.56 43.31
CA THR A 2 -34.99 -25.53 43.41
C THR A 2 -34.26 -24.22 43.35
N LYS A 3 -34.49 -23.35 42.55
CA LYS A 3 -35.50 -22.31 42.54
C LYS A 3 -35.66 -21.72 41.15
N ALA A 4 -36.51 -22.34 40.35
CA ALA A 4 -37.22 -21.70 39.27
C ALA A 4 -38.62 -21.43 39.78
N GLU A 5 -39.33 -20.52 39.11
CA GLU A 5 -40.75 -20.21 39.28
C GLU A 5 -41.15 -19.34 40.48
N LYS A 6 -41.36 -18.06 40.14
CA LYS A 6 -42.57 -17.26 40.37
C LYS A 6 -42.30 -15.78 40.19
N MET A 7 -42.81 -15.21 39.14
CA MET A 7 -43.85 -14.17 39.27
C MET A 7 -44.33 -13.73 37.88
N LYS A 8 -45.50 -14.22 37.56
CA LYS A 8 -46.40 -13.68 36.54
C LYS A 8 -47.23 -12.52 37.13
N SER A 9 -47.58 -11.62 36.25
CA SER A 9 -48.74 -10.72 36.21
C SER A 9 -48.80 -9.54 37.17
N LYS A 10 -48.82 -8.35 36.57
CA LYS A 10 -50.03 -7.46 36.65
C LYS A 10 -49.81 -6.18 35.83
N THR A 11 -50.72 -6.03 34.93
CA THR A 11 -51.61 -4.89 34.64
C THR A 11 -51.04 -3.72 33.84
N GLY A 12 -51.72 -3.54 32.69
CA GLY A 12 -51.69 -2.50 31.72
C GLY A 12 -52.10 -1.14 32.26
N ALA A 13 -51.62 -0.16 31.57
CA ALA A 13 -52.20 1.19 31.54
C ALA A 13 -52.06 1.73 30.12
N HIS A 14 -53.21 1.93 29.49
CA HIS A 14 -53.36 2.76 28.29
C HIS A 14 -52.92 4.18 28.61
N VAL A 15 -52.13 4.80 27.77
CA VAL A 15 -51.98 6.27 27.70
C VAL A 15 -52.12 6.71 26.25
N GLU A 16 -53.02 7.61 26.06
CA GLU A 16 -53.54 8.17 24.84
C GLU A 16 -52.47 8.90 23.99
N ILE A 17 -52.66 8.79 22.69
CA ILE A 17 -51.92 9.49 21.64
C ILE A 17 -52.39 10.98 21.64
N SER A 18 -51.51 11.88 21.97
CA SER A 18 -51.64 13.33 21.68
C SER A 18 -50.91 13.66 20.39
N THR A 19 -51.67 13.90 19.34
CA THR A 19 -51.23 14.46 18.06
C THR A 19 -50.97 15.96 18.21
N GLY A 20 -49.82 16.42 17.72
CA GLY A 20 -49.66 17.84 17.41
C GLY A 20 -48.32 18.45 17.80
N GLY A 21 -47.26 18.15 17.10
CA GLY A 21 -46.02 18.91 17.17
C GLY A 21 -45.41 18.99 15.76
N LYS A 22 -45.55 20.20 15.11
CA LYS A 22 -44.91 20.50 13.82
C LYS A 22 -43.43 20.22 13.89
N MET A 23 -42.96 19.18 13.24
CA MET A 23 -41.52 18.94 13.02
C MET A 23 -40.96 20.04 12.14
N ASP A 24 -40.12 20.88 12.73
CA ASP A 24 -39.28 21.87 12.03
C ASP A 24 -38.26 21.12 11.13
N LYS A 25 -38.57 21.04 9.84
CA LYS A 25 -37.76 20.39 8.79
C LYS A 25 -36.54 21.23 8.38
N ARG A 26 -35.86 21.90 9.33
CA ARG A 26 -34.66 22.73 9.03
C ARG A 26 -33.47 22.45 9.95
N LYS A 27 -33.18 21.21 10.31
CA LYS A 27 -31.82 20.82 10.69
C LYS A 27 -31.13 20.22 9.47
N LYS A 28 -30.58 21.08 8.59
CA LYS A 28 -29.51 20.69 7.66
C LYS A 28 -28.43 20.00 8.50
N ASN A 29 -28.10 18.75 8.19
CA ASN A 29 -26.94 18.02 8.70
C ASN A 29 -25.68 18.86 8.39
N LEU A 30 -25.32 19.77 9.25
CA LEU A 30 -24.03 20.43 9.27
C LEU A 30 -23.02 19.34 9.68
N LYS A 31 -22.25 18.84 8.69
CA LYS A 31 -21.08 18.01 8.98
C LYS A 31 -20.23 18.73 10.03
N PRO A 32 -19.69 18.03 11.04
CA PRO A 32 -18.86 18.66 12.05
C PRO A 32 -17.72 19.43 11.36
N ARG A 33 -17.60 20.73 11.70
CA ARG A 33 -16.58 21.61 11.13
C ARG A 33 -15.22 21.10 11.57
N VAL A 34 -14.32 20.82 10.62
CA VAL A 34 -12.95 20.44 10.92
C VAL A 34 -12.26 21.64 11.54
N GLU A 35 -11.89 21.57 12.82
CA GLU A 35 -11.27 22.68 13.56
C GLU A 35 -9.84 23.01 13.09
N LYS A 36 -9.15 22.00 12.48
CA LYS A 36 -7.76 22.12 12.01
C LYS A 36 -7.71 22.46 10.53
N SER A 37 -6.72 23.26 10.12
CA SER A 37 -6.46 23.52 8.70
C SER A 37 -5.89 22.26 8.00
N GLU A 38 -6.09 22.16 6.68
CA GLU A 38 -5.53 21.08 5.85
C GLU A 38 -4.01 20.93 6.04
N ARG A 39 -3.29 22.03 6.19
CA ARG A 39 -1.83 22.04 6.39
C ARG A 39 -1.41 21.56 7.78
N GLU A 40 -2.23 21.84 8.77
CA GLU A 40 -2.03 21.33 10.12
C GLU A 40 -2.26 19.83 10.17
N LEU A 41 -3.30 19.33 9.51
CA LEU A 41 -3.55 17.89 9.35
C LEU A 41 -2.43 17.21 8.55
N LEU A 42 -1.92 17.87 7.50
CA LEU A 42 -0.79 17.37 6.72
C LEU A 42 0.49 17.27 7.56
N LEU A 43 0.75 18.27 8.41
CA LEU A 43 1.91 18.26 9.30
C LEU A 43 1.82 17.09 10.29
N GLU A 44 0.67 16.90 10.96
CA GLU A 44 0.45 15.80 11.90
C GLU A 44 0.54 14.43 11.21
N LEU A 45 0.02 14.31 10.00
CA LEU A 45 0.14 13.11 9.18
C LEU A 45 1.60 12.76 8.88
N LEU A 46 2.38 13.76 8.46
CA LEU A 46 3.80 13.57 8.15
C LEU A 46 4.66 13.32 9.40
N GLU A 47 4.30 13.90 10.56
CA GLU A 47 4.97 13.57 11.84
C GLU A 47 4.89 12.07 12.13
N LYS A 48 3.71 11.46 11.96
CA LYS A 48 3.50 10.02 12.16
C LYS A 48 4.33 9.18 11.19
N VAL A 49 4.36 9.57 9.91
CA VAL A 49 5.08 8.79 8.89
C VAL A 49 6.59 8.92 9.05
N PHE A 50 7.13 10.15 9.21
CA PHE A 50 8.59 10.37 9.27
C PHE A 50 9.23 10.00 10.60
N TYR A 51 8.48 10.04 11.71
CA TYR A 51 9.08 9.91 13.06
C TYR A 51 8.45 8.82 13.92
N GLU A 52 7.21 8.41 13.64
CA GLU A 52 6.55 7.33 14.39
C GLU A 52 6.51 6.00 13.60
N GLY A 53 6.98 6.01 12.34
CA GLY A 53 7.05 4.81 11.49
C GLY A 53 5.71 4.31 10.97
N GLU A 54 4.64 5.13 11.03
CA GLU A 54 3.35 4.76 10.45
C GLU A 54 3.43 4.73 8.92
N PHE A 55 2.80 3.72 8.30
CA PHE A 55 2.66 3.68 6.84
C PHE A 55 1.65 4.72 6.35
N ILE A 56 1.98 5.45 5.29
CA ILE A 56 1.18 6.57 4.78
C ILE A 56 -0.29 6.19 4.50
N HIS A 57 -0.53 5.02 3.94
CA HIS A 57 -1.89 4.58 3.61
C HIS A 57 -2.75 4.29 4.86
N LEU A 58 -2.14 3.82 5.95
CA LEU A 58 -2.81 3.61 7.24
C LEU A 58 -3.06 4.93 7.94
N ALA A 59 -2.06 5.80 7.97
CA ALA A 59 -2.16 7.14 8.55
C ALA A 59 -3.24 7.99 7.86
N LEU A 60 -3.32 7.97 6.51
CA LEU A 60 -4.38 8.63 5.73
C LEU A 60 -5.77 8.04 6.01
N ARG A 61 -5.90 6.71 6.06
CA ARG A 61 -7.17 6.05 6.37
C ARG A 61 -7.68 6.47 7.75
N LYS A 62 -6.81 6.44 8.74
CA LYS A 62 -7.14 6.88 10.11
C LYS A 62 -7.55 8.35 10.13
N LEU A 63 -6.76 9.22 9.50
CA LEU A 63 -7.06 10.64 9.42
C LEU A 63 -8.42 10.90 8.77
N PHE A 64 -8.76 10.23 7.67
CA PHE A 64 -10.06 10.41 7.00
C PHE A 64 -11.23 9.82 7.80
N SER A 65 -10.99 8.81 8.63
CA SER A 65 -11.98 8.31 9.59
C SER A 65 -12.21 9.29 10.73
N ASP A 66 -11.14 9.81 11.33
CA ASP A 66 -11.20 10.73 12.47
C ASP A 66 -11.79 12.10 12.06
N TYR A 67 -11.56 12.53 10.82
CA TYR A 67 -12.07 13.78 10.25
C TYR A 67 -13.05 13.51 9.11
N SER A 68 -14.16 12.83 9.41
CA SER A 68 -15.20 12.45 8.43
C SER A 68 -15.86 13.67 7.73
N GLY A 69 -15.73 14.88 8.29
CA GLY A 69 -16.20 16.14 7.70
C GLY A 69 -15.36 16.66 6.51
N LEU A 70 -14.18 16.09 6.25
CA LEU A 70 -13.34 16.49 5.12
C LEU A 70 -14.03 16.18 3.79
N GLY A 71 -14.08 17.18 2.90
CA GLY A 71 -14.58 17.04 1.54
C GLY A 71 -13.57 16.34 0.62
N ASN A 72 -14.00 16.01 -0.60
CA ASN A 72 -13.15 15.33 -1.58
C ASN A 72 -11.92 16.16 -1.98
N ARG A 73 -12.04 17.50 -2.01
CA ARG A 73 -10.93 18.40 -2.31
C ARG A 73 -9.85 18.38 -1.24
N GLU A 74 -10.24 18.45 0.03
CA GLU A 74 -9.32 18.38 1.15
C GLU A 74 -8.61 17.03 1.23
N LYS A 75 -9.35 15.94 1.04
CA LYS A 75 -8.78 14.59 0.99
C LYS A 75 -7.78 14.43 -0.16
N ALA A 76 -8.10 14.94 -1.34
CA ALA A 76 -7.22 14.93 -2.50
C ALA A 76 -5.95 15.78 -2.25
N PHE A 77 -6.08 16.95 -1.63
CA PHE A 77 -4.94 17.79 -1.25
C PHE A 77 -4.00 17.07 -0.27
N LEU A 78 -4.56 16.49 0.80
CA LEU A 78 -3.80 15.76 1.82
C LEU A 78 -3.06 14.55 1.21
N THR A 79 -3.76 13.76 0.39
CA THR A 79 -3.17 12.60 -0.28
C THR A 79 -2.04 13.03 -1.23
N ARG A 80 -2.31 13.97 -2.14
CA ARG A 80 -1.32 14.42 -3.12
C ARG A 80 -0.10 15.06 -2.46
N SER A 81 -0.33 15.91 -1.44
CA SER A 81 0.77 16.60 -0.77
C SER A 81 1.62 15.65 0.04
N SER A 82 1.02 14.73 0.79
CA SER A 82 1.78 13.76 1.59
C SER A 82 2.59 12.81 0.72
N HIS A 83 2.00 12.26 -0.35
CA HIS A 83 2.73 11.40 -1.29
C HIS A 83 3.87 12.15 -1.97
N GLY A 84 3.61 13.34 -2.53
CA GLY A 84 4.64 14.09 -3.23
C GLY A 84 5.79 14.57 -2.33
N ILE A 85 5.52 14.87 -1.05
CA ILE A 85 6.57 15.17 -0.07
C ILE A 85 7.42 13.93 0.21
N LEU A 86 6.80 12.77 0.39
CA LEU A 86 7.48 11.49 0.60
C LEU A 86 8.28 11.04 -0.63
N GLU A 87 7.75 11.26 -1.83
CA GLU A 87 8.45 10.98 -3.08
C GLU A 87 9.73 11.81 -3.23
N ARG A 88 9.66 13.08 -2.84
CA ARG A 88 10.70 14.08 -3.14
C ARG A 88 11.45 14.59 -1.93
N TYR A 89 11.35 13.95 -0.76
CA TYR A 89 11.94 14.49 0.46
C TYR A 89 13.45 14.72 0.34
N LEU A 90 14.17 13.91 -0.43
CA LEU A 90 15.61 14.12 -0.68
C LEU A 90 15.87 15.42 -1.44
N GLN A 91 15.07 15.75 -2.46
CA GLN A 91 15.14 17.02 -3.16
C GLN A 91 14.79 18.20 -2.26
N LEU A 92 13.74 18.04 -1.43
CA LEU A 92 13.33 19.07 -0.47
C LEU A 92 14.44 19.33 0.56
N ASP A 93 15.08 18.30 1.07
CA ASP A 93 16.17 18.37 2.01
C ASP A 93 17.42 19.01 1.38
N TYR A 94 17.73 18.66 0.14
CA TYR A 94 18.77 19.31 -0.63
C TYR A 94 18.51 20.81 -0.75
N VAL A 95 17.30 21.21 -1.15
CA VAL A 95 16.91 22.63 -1.23
C VAL A 95 17.04 23.33 0.12
N ILE A 96 16.54 22.71 1.21
CA ILE A 96 16.72 23.27 2.56
C ILE A 96 18.20 23.49 2.86
N SER A 97 19.06 22.54 2.53
CA SER A 97 20.50 22.62 2.82
C SER A 97 21.21 23.77 2.08
N LEU A 98 20.71 24.20 0.92
CA LEU A 98 21.26 25.31 0.16
C LEU A 98 20.99 26.69 0.80
N TYR A 99 19.86 26.81 1.53
CA TYR A 99 19.35 28.08 2.04
C TYR A 99 19.36 28.18 3.58
N SER A 100 19.53 27.06 4.26
CA SER A 100 19.54 27.01 5.72
C SER A 100 20.98 27.13 6.24
N SER A 101 21.20 28.04 7.19
CA SER A 101 22.44 28.09 7.97
C SER A 101 22.57 26.96 9.01
N VAL A 102 21.48 26.21 9.26
CA VAL A 102 21.41 25.15 10.23
C VAL A 102 21.38 23.80 9.51
N LYS A 103 22.25 22.87 9.89
CA LYS A 103 22.26 21.49 9.35
C LYS A 103 20.92 20.79 9.61
N LEU A 104 20.41 20.03 8.64
CA LEU A 104 19.13 19.31 8.72
C LEU A 104 18.96 18.54 10.02
N LYS A 105 19.99 17.79 10.44
CA LYS A 105 19.97 16.98 11.69
C LYS A 105 19.78 17.80 12.96
N LYS A 106 20.01 19.12 12.93
CA LYS A 106 19.84 20.03 14.07
C LYS A 106 18.50 20.77 14.05
N LEU A 107 17.73 20.69 12.97
CA LEU A 107 16.40 21.26 12.89
C LEU A 107 15.43 20.44 13.72
N LYS A 108 14.57 21.12 14.46
CA LYS A 108 13.45 20.45 15.15
C LYS A 108 12.54 19.76 14.13
N PRO A 109 12.00 18.55 14.39
CA PRO A 109 11.13 17.81 13.47
C PRO A 109 10.04 18.65 12.82
N VAL A 110 9.29 19.38 13.63
CA VAL A 110 8.22 20.28 13.17
C VAL A 110 8.74 21.35 12.19
N VAL A 111 9.92 21.93 12.44
CA VAL A 111 10.51 22.95 11.57
C VAL A 111 10.90 22.33 10.24
N LEU A 112 11.56 21.18 10.27
CA LEU A 112 11.98 20.48 9.04
C LEU A 112 10.76 20.08 8.19
N LEU A 113 9.71 19.51 8.81
CA LEU A 113 8.48 19.16 8.09
C LEU A 113 7.74 20.40 7.56
N SER A 114 7.66 21.48 8.34
CA SER A 114 7.03 22.73 7.88
C SER A 114 7.77 23.31 6.68
N LEU A 115 9.11 23.24 6.65
CA LEU A 115 9.92 23.64 5.50
C LEU A 115 9.67 22.71 4.31
N ARG A 116 9.70 21.37 4.49
CA ARG A 116 9.41 20.40 3.43
C ARG A 116 8.04 20.65 2.80
N ILE A 117 7.00 20.84 3.62
CA ILE A 117 5.63 21.15 3.15
C ILE A 117 5.62 22.43 2.32
N ALA A 118 6.20 23.51 2.84
CA ALA A 118 6.21 24.80 2.17
C ALA A 118 6.99 24.75 0.86
N ILE A 119 8.18 24.13 0.84
CA ILE A 119 9.02 24.02 -0.35
C ILE A 119 8.35 23.13 -1.41
N TYR A 120 7.72 22.03 -1.01
CA TYR A 120 6.95 21.21 -1.94
C TYR A 120 5.85 22.02 -2.61
N GLN A 121 5.10 22.81 -1.84
CA GLN A 121 4.05 23.68 -2.38
C GLN A 121 4.63 24.78 -3.30
N LEU A 122 5.77 25.37 -2.95
CA LEU A 122 6.42 26.39 -3.76
C LEU A 122 6.93 25.86 -5.11
N LEU A 123 7.51 24.66 -5.13
CA LEU A 123 8.17 24.10 -6.32
C LEU A 123 7.25 23.24 -7.20
N PHE A 124 6.26 22.57 -6.61
CA PHE A 124 5.47 21.52 -7.28
C PHE A 124 3.95 21.75 -7.27
N MET A 125 3.48 22.89 -6.68
CA MET A 125 2.04 23.25 -6.62
C MET A 125 1.80 24.70 -7.05
N ASP A 126 1.75 24.94 -8.36
CA ASP A 126 1.74 26.30 -8.92
C ASP A 126 0.49 27.14 -8.60
N LYS A 127 -0.61 26.52 -8.14
CA LYS A 127 -1.87 27.22 -7.87
C LYS A 127 -1.96 27.84 -6.46
N ILE A 128 -0.94 27.69 -5.63
CA ILE A 128 -0.95 28.20 -4.25
C ILE A 128 -0.14 29.51 -4.17
N PRO A 129 -0.74 30.62 -3.73
CA PRO A 129 -0.02 31.89 -3.58
C PRO A 129 1.13 31.78 -2.57
N VAL A 130 2.30 32.36 -2.92
CA VAL A 130 3.51 32.30 -2.09
C VAL A 130 3.27 32.82 -0.67
N HIS A 131 2.58 33.94 -0.51
CA HIS A 131 2.29 34.51 0.81
C HIS A 131 1.50 33.54 1.69
N ALA A 132 0.52 32.82 1.11
CA ALA A 132 -0.28 31.84 1.86
C ALA A 132 0.55 30.66 2.32
N ILE A 133 1.53 30.22 1.51
CA ILE A 133 2.45 29.12 1.87
C ILE A 133 3.32 29.54 3.07
N VAL A 134 3.94 30.71 3.00
CA VAL A 134 4.82 31.21 4.06
C VAL A 134 4.04 31.47 5.36
N ASP A 135 2.87 32.10 5.27
CA ASP A 135 2.03 32.39 6.44
C ASP A 135 1.59 31.11 7.17
N GLU A 136 1.20 30.09 6.44
CA GLU A 136 0.79 28.81 7.05
C GLU A 136 1.97 28.07 7.70
N ALA A 137 3.16 28.09 7.10
CA ALA A 137 4.37 27.56 7.73
C ALA A 137 4.67 28.26 9.05
N VAL A 138 4.60 29.60 9.06
CA VAL A 138 4.79 30.43 10.26
C VAL A 138 3.73 30.13 11.32
N LYS A 139 2.45 30.01 10.94
CA LYS A 139 1.36 29.66 11.87
C LYS A 139 1.62 28.29 12.52
N SER A 140 2.07 27.29 11.75
CA SER A 140 2.41 25.97 12.28
C SER A 140 3.50 26.03 13.35
N ILE A 141 4.55 26.84 13.12
CA ILE A 141 5.65 27.04 14.06
C ILE A 141 5.16 27.74 15.35
N LYS A 142 4.30 28.78 15.22
CA LYS A 142 3.73 29.51 16.35
C LYS A 142 2.82 28.60 17.21
N LYS A 143 1.95 27.79 16.59
CA LYS A 143 1.08 26.84 17.30
C LYS A 143 1.84 25.82 18.14
N ARG A 144 3.03 25.43 17.69
CA ARG A 144 3.93 24.52 18.42
C ARG A 144 4.82 25.24 19.45
N LYS A 145 4.51 26.51 19.79
CA LYS A 145 5.24 27.34 20.78
C LYS A 145 6.72 27.53 20.44
N LEU A 146 7.05 27.64 19.14
CA LEU A 146 8.42 27.82 18.64
C LEU A 146 8.63 29.21 18.01
N GLN A 147 8.05 30.27 18.60
CA GLN A 147 8.05 31.64 18.08
C GLN A 147 9.44 32.16 17.73
N GLY A 148 10.47 31.80 18.54
CA GLY A 148 11.87 32.15 18.29
C GLY A 148 12.45 31.64 16.96
N LEU A 149 11.83 30.62 16.33
CA LEU A 149 12.27 30.06 15.05
C LEU A 149 11.53 30.67 13.84
N VAL A 150 10.53 31.51 14.07
CA VAL A 150 9.75 32.17 12.99
C VAL A 150 10.64 33.03 12.07
N PRO A 151 11.58 33.87 12.58
CA PRO A 151 12.48 34.64 11.71
C PRO A 151 13.32 33.73 10.79
N PHE A 152 13.82 32.61 11.31
CA PHE A 152 14.59 31.65 10.54
C PHE A 152 13.76 31.03 9.41
N VAL A 153 12.55 30.50 9.74
CA VAL A 153 11.67 29.88 8.74
C VAL A 153 11.27 30.88 7.65
N ASN A 154 10.92 32.12 8.03
CA ASN A 154 10.61 33.19 7.09
C ASN A 154 11.79 33.51 6.16
N ALA A 155 12.99 33.65 6.71
CA ALA A 155 14.17 33.99 5.92
C ALA A 155 14.48 32.91 4.88
N VAL A 156 14.43 31.64 5.28
CA VAL A 156 14.64 30.49 4.38
C VAL A 156 13.58 30.47 3.28
N LEU A 157 12.28 30.51 3.63
CA LEU A 157 11.19 30.39 2.66
C LEU A 157 11.11 31.58 1.69
N ARG A 158 11.43 32.82 2.13
CA ARG A 158 11.43 34.00 1.25
C ARG A 158 12.55 33.91 0.21
N LYS A 159 13.76 33.45 0.60
CA LYS A 159 14.85 33.23 -0.35
C LYS A 159 14.48 32.16 -1.39
N ILE A 160 13.96 31.02 -0.94
CA ILE A 160 13.54 29.93 -1.83
C ILE A 160 12.44 30.41 -2.78
N ALA A 161 11.47 31.19 -2.30
CA ALA A 161 10.38 31.72 -3.12
C ALA A 161 10.89 32.69 -4.20
N GLY A 162 11.91 33.51 -3.87
CA GLY A 162 12.54 34.45 -4.81
C GLY A 162 13.39 33.78 -5.88
N GLU A 163 13.91 32.59 -5.60
CA GLU A 163 14.84 31.86 -6.48
C GLU A 163 14.23 30.57 -7.04
N LYS A 164 12.91 30.46 -7.07
CA LYS A 164 12.16 29.25 -7.47
C LYS A 164 12.64 28.65 -8.80
N GLU A 165 12.79 29.47 -9.84
CA GLU A 165 13.19 29.00 -11.17
C GLU A 165 14.66 28.58 -11.22
N GLU A 166 15.51 29.25 -10.46
CA GLU A 166 16.93 28.88 -10.33
C GLU A 166 17.08 27.54 -9.59
N ILE A 167 16.29 27.31 -8.55
CA ILE A 167 16.25 26.03 -7.82
C ILE A 167 15.82 24.90 -8.75
N LYS A 168 14.78 25.10 -9.58
CA LYS A 168 14.35 24.09 -10.54
C LYS A 168 15.46 23.75 -11.55
N LYS A 169 16.16 24.76 -12.07
CA LYS A 169 17.33 24.55 -12.96
C LYS A 169 18.44 23.78 -12.25
N LYS A 170 18.71 24.12 -10.99
CA LYS A 170 19.73 23.46 -10.18
C LYS A 170 19.40 21.98 -9.92
N LEU A 171 18.16 21.68 -9.58
CA LEU A 171 17.69 20.29 -9.43
C LEU A 171 17.79 19.52 -10.76
N ALA A 172 17.46 20.14 -11.89
CA ALA A 172 17.56 19.54 -13.21
C ALA A 172 19.01 19.32 -13.68
N SER A 173 19.97 20.08 -13.13
CA SER A 173 21.41 19.97 -13.46
C SER A 173 22.16 18.96 -12.58
N LEU A 174 21.52 18.35 -11.60
CA LEU A 174 22.14 17.29 -10.80
C LEU A 174 22.52 16.10 -11.69
N PRO A 175 23.60 15.35 -11.36
CA PRO A 175 23.92 14.11 -12.04
C PRO A 175 22.70 13.18 -12.06
N LYS A 176 22.40 12.58 -13.22
CA LYS A 176 21.20 11.74 -13.39
C LYS A 176 21.17 10.51 -12.48
N GLU A 177 22.33 10.04 -12.03
CA GLU A 177 22.49 8.91 -11.11
C GLU A 177 22.54 9.30 -9.64
N ASP A 178 22.43 10.59 -9.32
CA ASP A 178 22.47 11.07 -7.94
C ASP A 178 21.20 10.72 -7.19
N ALA A 179 21.34 10.33 -5.92
CA ALA A 179 20.23 9.95 -5.05
C ALA A 179 19.15 11.04 -4.93
N VAL A 180 19.56 12.32 -4.91
CA VAL A 180 18.65 13.47 -4.88
C VAL A 180 17.92 13.62 -6.21
N SER A 181 18.64 13.47 -7.34
CA SER A 181 18.05 13.54 -8.68
C SER A 181 16.98 12.47 -8.87
N LEU A 182 17.30 11.23 -8.51
CA LEU A 182 16.43 10.06 -8.64
C LEU A 182 15.36 9.95 -7.53
N CYS A 183 15.45 10.78 -6.48
CA CYS A 183 14.57 10.67 -5.30
C CYS A 183 14.58 9.26 -4.67
N LEU A 184 15.72 8.57 -4.73
CA LEU A 184 15.94 7.25 -4.14
C LEU A 184 16.97 7.34 -3.00
N PRO A 185 16.62 6.85 -1.80
CA PRO A 185 17.60 6.70 -0.71
C PRO A 185 18.80 5.88 -1.15
N PRO A 186 20.01 6.14 -0.57
CA PRO A 186 21.24 5.47 -0.96
C PRO A 186 21.14 3.94 -0.98
N ASP A 187 20.53 3.33 0.02
CA ASP A 187 20.38 1.87 0.10
C ASP A 187 19.54 1.29 -1.02
N ILE A 188 18.41 1.93 -1.38
CA ILE A 188 17.57 1.52 -2.51
C ILE A 188 18.32 1.73 -3.83
N LEU A 189 19.00 2.88 -3.98
CA LEU A 189 19.78 3.19 -5.16
C LEU A 189 20.89 2.16 -5.40
N GLU A 190 21.60 1.77 -4.35
CA GLU A 190 22.66 0.77 -4.43
C GLU A 190 22.13 -0.60 -4.85
N VAL A 191 20.98 -1.05 -4.29
CA VAL A 191 20.32 -2.30 -4.71
C VAL A 191 19.98 -2.26 -6.19
N PHE A 192 19.34 -1.17 -6.66
CA PHE A 192 18.97 -1.07 -8.07
C PHE A 192 20.16 -0.95 -9.02
N LEU A 193 21.19 -0.20 -8.64
CA LEU A 193 22.43 -0.12 -9.44
C LEU A 193 23.13 -1.46 -9.57
N LYS A 194 23.18 -2.24 -8.49
CA LYS A 194 23.74 -3.59 -8.48
C LYS A 194 22.96 -4.54 -9.36
N ASP A 195 21.64 -4.54 -9.24
CA ASP A 195 20.74 -5.52 -9.87
C ASP A 195 20.46 -5.18 -11.35
N TYR A 196 20.36 -3.90 -11.69
CA TYR A 196 19.88 -3.44 -13.01
C TYR A 196 20.88 -2.60 -13.80
N GLY A 197 21.94 -2.13 -13.17
CA GLY A 197 22.86 -1.17 -13.75
C GLY A 197 22.25 0.24 -13.87
N ARG A 198 23.08 1.19 -14.33
CA ARG A 198 22.78 2.63 -14.32
C ARG A 198 21.54 3.01 -15.13
N GLU A 199 21.48 2.60 -16.39
CA GLU A 199 20.42 3.07 -17.32
C GLU A 199 19.03 2.63 -16.88
N ARG A 200 18.87 1.35 -16.50
CA ARG A 200 17.60 0.82 -16.03
C ARG A 200 17.18 1.42 -14.69
N THR A 201 18.14 1.66 -13.79
CA THR A 201 17.86 2.32 -12.51
C THR A 201 17.30 3.72 -12.71
N ILE A 202 17.88 4.51 -13.63
CA ILE A 202 17.36 5.83 -13.98
C ILE A 202 15.95 5.74 -14.52
N ALA A 203 15.69 4.85 -15.49
CA ALA A 203 14.36 4.67 -16.07
C ALA A 203 13.31 4.25 -15.03
N MET A 204 13.67 3.36 -14.09
CA MET A 204 12.80 2.95 -12.99
C MET A 204 12.47 4.11 -12.06
N ALA A 205 13.48 4.89 -11.65
CA ALA A 205 13.30 6.04 -10.77
C ALA A 205 12.40 7.11 -11.40
N GLU A 206 12.59 7.40 -12.69
CA GLU A 206 11.72 8.31 -13.44
C GLU A 206 10.29 7.80 -13.50
N ALA A 207 10.09 6.50 -13.73
CA ALA A 207 8.77 5.88 -13.76
C ALA A 207 8.05 5.97 -12.40
N PHE A 208 8.77 5.79 -11.29
CA PHE A 208 8.20 5.95 -9.94
C PHE A 208 7.73 7.38 -9.64
N LEU A 209 8.31 8.38 -10.29
CA LEU A 209 7.92 9.79 -10.11
C LEU A 209 6.81 10.25 -11.06
N GLN A 210 6.42 9.43 -12.03
CA GLN A 210 5.40 9.75 -13.05
C GLN A 210 4.01 9.22 -12.72
N SER A 211 3.67 9.00 -11.46
CA SER A 211 2.33 8.56 -11.08
C SER A 211 1.27 9.59 -11.48
N ASP A 212 0.35 9.17 -12.33
CA ASP A 212 -0.77 9.99 -12.82
C ASP A 212 -2.07 9.77 -12.05
N GLY A 213 -2.01 9.03 -10.91
CA GLY A 213 -3.17 8.74 -10.06
C GLY A 213 -4.17 7.73 -10.63
N GLY A 214 -3.90 7.15 -11.81
CA GLY A 214 -4.71 6.08 -12.36
C GLY A 214 -4.38 4.72 -11.74
N PHE A 215 -5.36 3.83 -11.73
CA PHE A 215 -5.22 2.48 -11.22
C PHE A 215 -5.97 1.49 -12.11
N TYR A 216 -5.74 0.20 -11.91
CA TYR A 216 -6.39 -0.85 -12.66
C TYR A 216 -7.50 -1.49 -11.84
N ILE A 217 -8.58 -1.82 -12.52
CA ILE A 217 -9.65 -2.68 -12.04
C ILE A 217 -9.74 -3.91 -12.93
N ARG A 218 -10.31 -4.99 -12.42
CA ARG A 218 -10.68 -6.17 -13.21
C ARG A 218 -12.14 -6.54 -12.95
N ASN A 219 -12.79 -7.13 -13.95
CA ASN A 219 -14.09 -7.78 -13.80
C ASN A 219 -13.93 -9.23 -13.28
N GLU A 220 -15.03 -9.94 -13.12
CA GLU A 220 -15.06 -11.34 -12.66
C GLU A 220 -14.31 -12.29 -13.61
N PHE A 221 -14.26 -12.00 -14.91
CA PHE A 221 -13.54 -12.80 -15.90
C PHE A 221 -12.04 -12.52 -15.95
N GLY A 222 -11.54 -11.63 -15.11
CA GLY A 222 -10.12 -11.26 -15.07
C GLY A 222 -9.72 -10.27 -16.17
N GLU A 223 -10.66 -9.64 -16.88
CA GLU A 223 -10.37 -8.57 -17.83
C GLU A 223 -10.05 -7.29 -17.06
N GLY A 224 -8.92 -6.66 -17.41
CA GLY A 224 -8.42 -5.47 -16.73
C GLY A 224 -8.71 -4.19 -17.51
N GLU A 225 -9.12 -3.16 -16.80
CA GLU A 225 -9.39 -1.81 -17.31
C GLU A 225 -8.63 -0.78 -16.47
N ARG A 226 -8.05 0.24 -17.12
CA ARG A 226 -7.43 1.35 -16.42
C ARG A 226 -8.43 2.47 -16.19
N VAL A 227 -8.55 2.89 -14.95
CA VAL A 227 -9.51 3.92 -14.52
C VAL A 227 -8.82 5.01 -13.67
N SER A 228 -9.54 6.13 -13.51
CA SER A 228 -9.13 7.23 -12.62
C SER A 228 -10.35 7.73 -11.85
N GLY A 229 -10.13 8.40 -10.72
CA GLY A 229 -11.21 8.91 -9.88
C GLY A 229 -11.54 8.02 -8.69
N ASN A 230 -12.74 8.17 -8.10
CA ASN A 230 -13.15 7.45 -6.90
C ASN A 230 -14.04 6.25 -7.22
N ILE A 231 -13.45 5.16 -7.68
CA ILE A 231 -14.16 3.92 -8.03
C ILE A 231 -14.91 3.31 -6.84
N LEU A 232 -14.46 3.57 -5.60
CA LEU A 232 -15.10 3.01 -4.39
C LEU A 232 -16.55 3.49 -4.20
N GLU A 233 -16.91 4.62 -4.80
CA GLU A 233 -18.26 5.18 -4.79
C GLU A 233 -19.12 4.68 -5.97
N GLU A 234 -18.53 4.05 -6.97
CA GLU A 234 -19.22 3.53 -8.13
C GLU A 234 -20.00 2.25 -7.80
N GLU A 235 -21.19 2.11 -8.43
CA GLU A 235 -22.03 0.93 -8.29
C GLU A 235 -21.33 -0.35 -8.75
N ARG A 236 -20.53 -0.27 -9.83
CA ARG A 236 -19.74 -1.40 -10.34
C ARG A 236 -18.81 -2.01 -9.27
N PHE A 237 -18.21 -1.16 -8.41
CA PHE A 237 -17.35 -1.65 -7.33
C PHE A 237 -18.18 -2.20 -6.16
N ARG A 238 -19.24 -1.50 -5.76
CA ARG A 238 -20.11 -1.91 -4.61
C ARG A 238 -20.83 -3.21 -4.87
N SER A 239 -21.31 -3.42 -6.09
CA SER A 239 -21.98 -4.66 -6.51
C SER A 239 -21.04 -5.86 -6.68
N GLY A 240 -19.73 -5.64 -6.67
CA GLY A 240 -18.75 -6.70 -6.92
C GLY A 240 -18.45 -6.96 -8.42
N ALA A 241 -19.10 -6.24 -9.34
CA ALA A 241 -18.86 -6.40 -10.78
C ALA A 241 -17.40 -6.11 -11.18
N VAL A 242 -16.72 -5.25 -10.41
CA VAL A 242 -15.29 -4.97 -10.59
C VAL A 242 -14.56 -4.93 -9.25
N THR A 243 -13.25 -5.16 -9.28
CA THR A 243 -12.36 -5.02 -8.13
C THR A 243 -11.08 -4.29 -8.51
N ILE A 244 -10.52 -3.53 -7.57
CA ILE A 244 -9.23 -2.86 -7.75
C ILE A 244 -8.13 -3.92 -7.68
N GLN A 245 -7.36 -4.05 -8.74
CA GLN A 245 -6.18 -4.92 -8.76
C GLN A 245 -5.21 -4.43 -9.82
N ASP A 246 -3.95 -4.24 -9.42
CA ASP A 246 -2.92 -3.80 -10.38
C ASP A 246 -2.75 -4.79 -11.53
N PHE A 247 -2.37 -4.27 -12.70
CA PHE A 247 -2.22 -5.05 -13.94
C PHE A 247 -1.30 -6.26 -13.74
N SER A 248 -0.15 -6.06 -13.12
CA SER A 248 0.81 -7.14 -12.82
C SER A 248 0.25 -8.18 -11.84
N SER A 249 -0.48 -7.72 -10.82
CA SER A 249 -1.14 -8.63 -9.87
C SER A 249 -2.25 -9.47 -10.52
N GLN A 250 -2.88 -8.99 -11.59
CA GLN A 250 -3.86 -9.79 -12.37
C GLN A 250 -3.19 -10.96 -13.10
N ALA A 251 -1.90 -10.81 -13.50
CA ALA A 251 -1.15 -11.88 -14.14
C ALA A 251 -0.98 -13.11 -13.24
N VAL A 252 -0.98 -12.95 -11.91
CA VAL A 252 -0.83 -14.05 -10.94
C VAL A 252 -1.96 -15.08 -11.11
N GLY A 253 -3.22 -14.65 -11.01
CA GLY A 253 -4.37 -15.56 -11.16
C GLY A 253 -4.41 -16.23 -12.53
N LYS A 254 -4.06 -15.50 -13.61
CA LYS A 254 -4.03 -16.01 -14.97
C LYS A 254 -2.88 -17.00 -15.25
N SER A 255 -1.82 -16.95 -14.44
CA SER A 255 -0.64 -17.82 -14.64
C SER A 255 -0.89 -19.26 -14.16
N LEU A 256 -1.66 -19.45 -13.09
CA LEU A 256 -2.02 -20.77 -12.62
C LEU A 256 -2.96 -21.46 -13.62
N LYS A 257 -2.57 -22.68 -14.06
CA LYS A 257 -3.35 -23.52 -15.00
C LYS A 257 -4.21 -24.51 -14.22
N LEU A 258 -5.22 -24.02 -13.56
CA LEU A 258 -6.10 -24.79 -12.69
C LEU A 258 -7.21 -25.47 -13.48
N LYS A 259 -7.50 -26.73 -13.12
CA LYS A 259 -8.65 -27.47 -13.63
C LYS A 259 -9.88 -27.22 -12.77
N GLU A 260 -11.04 -27.53 -13.30
CA GLU A 260 -12.28 -27.58 -12.53
C GLU A 260 -12.13 -28.51 -11.31
N GLY A 261 -12.64 -28.08 -10.16
CA GLY A 261 -12.50 -28.83 -8.91
C GLY A 261 -11.17 -28.63 -8.18
N ALA A 262 -10.26 -27.81 -8.68
CA ALA A 262 -8.92 -27.64 -8.10
C ALA A 262 -8.95 -27.13 -6.64
N LEU A 263 -8.02 -27.67 -5.84
CA LEU A 263 -7.74 -27.21 -4.47
C LEU A 263 -6.52 -26.28 -4.48
N VAL A 264 -6.68 -25.04 -4.01
CA VAL A 264 -5.65 -24.02 -4.08
C VAL A 264 -5.44 -23.37 -2.73
N LEU A 265 -4.20 -23.11 -2.36
CA LEU A 265 -3.81 -22.31 -1.19
C LEU A 265 -3.20 -20.99 -1.65
N ASP A 266 -3.68 -19.88 -1.10
CA ASP A 266 -2.97 -18.59 -1.08
C ASP A 266 -2.47 -18.38 0.36
N CYS A 267 -1.17 -18.53 0.58
CA CYS A 267 -0.59 -18.62 1.91
C CYS A 267 -0.27 -17.25 2.56
N CYS A 268 -0.31 -16.14 1.79
CA CYS A 268 -0.07 -14.78 2.24
C CYS A 268 -1.11 -13.84 1.62
N SER A 269 -2.39 -14.13 1.88
CA SER A 269 -3.50 -13.71 1.03
C SER A 269 -3.95 -12.25 1.19
N ALA A 270 -3.74 -11.63 2.37
CA ALA A 270 -4.31 -10.32 2.65
C ALA A 270 -3.80 -9.21 1.72
N PRO A 271 -4.69 -8.38 1.17
CA PRO A 271 -6.11 -8.19 1.45
C PRO A 271 -7.08 -9.09 0.65
N GLY A 272 -6.62 -10.15 -0.01
CA GLY A 272 -7.46 -11.14 -0.69
C GLY A 272 -7.62 -10.95 -2.19
N GLY A 273 -6.99 -9.95 -2.80
CA GLY A 273 -7.18 -9.64 -4.23
C GLY A 273 -6.81 -10.80 -5.17
N LYS A 274 -5.72 -11.53 -4.87
CA LYS A 274 -5.23 -12.66 -5.66
C LYS A 274 -6.06 -13.93 -5.39
N ALA A 275 -6.34 -14.23 -4.11
CA ALA A 275 -7.20 -15.35 -3.74
C ALA A 275 -8.61 -15.23 -4.34
N CYS A 276 -9.23 -14.06 -4.24
CA CYS A 276 -10.53 -13.78 -4.86
C CYS A 276 -10.48 -13.92 -6.39
N HIS A 277 -9.37 -13.52 -7.03
CA HIS A 277 -9.20 -13.70 -8.47
C HIS A 277 -9.17 -15.18 -8.85
N ILE A 278 -8.39 -15.99 -8.14
CA ILE A 278 -8.31 -17.44 -8.37
C ILE A 278 -9.69 -18.08 -8.13
N ALA A 279 -10.37 -17.72 -7.04
CA ALA A 279 -11.71 -18.23 -6.72
C ALA A 279 -12.75 -17.91 -7.81
N SER A 280 -12.69 -16.67 -8.38
CA SER A 280 -13.54 -16.28 -9.52
C SER A 280 -13.25 -17.12 -10.76
N LEU A 281 -11.98 -17.41 -11.07
CA LEU A 281 -11.57 -18.19 -12.23
C LEU A 281 -11.99 -19.66 -12.14
N LEU A 282 -12.14 -20.21 -10.93
CA LEU A 282 -12.65 -21.55 -10.67
C LEU A 282 -14.19 -21.66 -10.84
N LYS A 283 -14.90 -20.56 -11.03
CA LYS A 283 -16.36 -20.50 -11.32
C LYS A 283 -17.22 -21.32 -10.35
N GLY A 284 -16.88 -21.26 -9.06
CA GLY A 284 -17.61 -22.02 -8.02
C GLY A 284 -17.21 -23.50 -7.90
N SER A 285 -16.39 -24.02 -8.80
CA SER A 285 -15.79 -25.36 -8.65
C SER A 285 -14.53 -25.31 -7.80
N GLY A 286 -14.17 -26.41 -7.15
CA GLY A 286 -12.96 -26.47 -6.34
C GLY A 286 -13.01 -25.58 -5.08
N LYS A 287 -11.85 -25.32 -4.49
CA LYS A 287 -11.75 -24.55 -3.23
C LYS A 287 -10.46 -23.75 -3.15
N VAL A 288 -10.56 -22.52 -2.65
CA VAL A 288 -9.41 -21.65 -2.35
C VAL A 288 -9.31 -21.47 -0.85
N TYR A 289 -8.20 -21.89 -0.27
CA TYR A 289 -7.81 -21.61 1.10
C TYR A 289 -7.02 -20.31 1.10
N ALA A 290 -7.57 -19.26 1.73
CA ALA A 290 -6.95 -17.93 1.81
C ALA A 290 -6.45 -17.70 3.23
N ARG A 291 -5.13 -17.66 3.42
CA ARG A 291 -4.48 -17.58 4.72
C ARG A 291 -3.63 -16.33 4.86
N ASP A 292 -3.56 -15.82 6.09
CA ASP A 292 -2.63 -14.76 6.45
C ASP A 292 -2.24 -14.87 7.92
N ALA A 293 -0.97 -14.60 8.22
CA ALA A 293 -0.44 -14.60 9.60
C ALA A 293 -0.96 -13.41 10.43
N GLN A 294 -1.47 -12.36 9.81
CA GLN A 294 -1.99 -11.18 10.49
C GLN A 294 -3.52 -11.25 10.61
N LYS A 295 -4.00 -11.70 11.78
CA LYS A 295 -5.42 -11.89 12.06
C LYS A 295 -6.28 -10.67 11.72
N ASP A 296 -5.80 -9.47 12.01
CA ASP A 296 -6.54 -8.24 11.76
C ASP A 296 -6.74 -7.93 10.26
N LYS A 297 -5.91 -8.51 9.39
CA LYS A 297 -6.03 -8.35 7.95
C LYS A 297 -7.05 -9.29 7.32
N LEU A 298 -7.43 -10.38 7.97
CA LEU A 298 -8.42 -11.34 7.44
C LEU A 298 -9.76 -10.69 7.13
N ARG A 299 -10.15 -9.68 7.89
CA ARG A 299 -11.38 -8.92 7.64
C ARG A 299 -11.47 -8.37 6.22
N TYR A 300 -10.34 -7.97 5.62
CA TYR A 300 -10.32 -7.45 4.24
C TYR A 300 -10.57 -8.55 3.22
N ILE A 301 -10.09 -9.76 3.48
CA ILE A 301 -10.37 -10.93 2.64
C ILE A 301 -11.85 -11.26 2.71
N VAL A 302 -12.44 -11.30 3.93
CA VAL A 302 -13.87 -11.54 4.16
C VAL A 302 -14.76 -10.48 3.48
N GLU A 303 -14.37 -9.20 3.59
CA GLU A 303 -15.08 -8.09 2.93
C GLU A 303 -15.08 -8.25 1.40
N ASN A 304 -13.93 -8.59 0.81
CA ASN A 304 -13.80 -8.83 -0.63
C ASN A 304 -14.57 -10.08 -1.07
N GLN A 305 -14.45 -11.19 -0.34
CA GLN A 305 -15.20 -12.43 -0.60
C GLN A 305 -16.71 -12.17 -0.67
N LYS A 306 -17.25 -11.50 0.35
CA LYS A 306 -18.69 -11.16 0.43
C LYS A 306 -19.12 -10.24 -0.71
N ARG A 307 -18.35 -9.18 -0.96
CA ARG A 307 -18.64 -8.22 -2.03
C ARG A 307 -18.65 -8.84 -3.42
N LEU A 308 -17.77 -9.82 -3.65
CA LEU A 308 -17.64 -10.53 -4.92
C LEU A 308 -18.55 -11.79 -5.01
N GLY A 309 -19.29 -12.15 -3.95
CA GLY A 309 -20.19 -13.30 -3.94
C GLY A 309 -19.47 -14.64 -4.10
N LEU A 310 -18.25 -14.78 -3.56
CA LEU A 310 -17.45 -16.00 -3.71
C LEU A 310 -17.74 -16.99 -2.56
N GLU A 311 -18.30 -18.14 -2.90
CA GLU A 311 -18.65 -19.19 -1.92
C GLU A 311 -17.59 -20.29 -1.81
N ASN A 312 -16.68 -20.38 -2.77
CA ASN A 312 -15.64 -21.40 -2.86
C ASN A 312 -14.33 -21.00 -2.17
N MET A 313 -14.40 -20.15 -1.14
CA MET A 313 -13.22 -19.70 -0.38
C MET A 313 -13.37 -20.05 1.11
N GLU A 314 -12.28 -20.55 1.70
CA GLU A 314 -12.13 -20.70 3.15
C GLU A 314 -11.01 -19.76 3.63
N ILE A 315 -11.32 -18.95 4.66
CA ILE A 315 -10.42 -17.92 5.15
C ILE A 315 -9.94 -18.30 6.54
N GLU A 316 -8.62 -18.43 6.70
CA GLU A 316 -8.00 -18.90 7.93
C GLU A 316 -6.87 -18.00 8.41
N HIS A 317 -6.75 -17.84 9.73
CA HIS A 317 -5.55 -17.28 10.35
C HIS A 317 -4.49 -18.37 10.46
N TRP A 318 -3.39 -18.24 9.72
CA TRP A 318 -2.33 -19.23 9.72
C TRP A 318 -0.98 -18.60 9.39
N ASP A 319 0.05 -19.00 10.12
CA ASP A 319 1.42 -18.65 9.77
C ASP A 319 1.95 -19.66 8.73
N ALA A 320 2.29 -19.18 7.56
CA ALA A 320 2.74 -20.01 6.44
C ALA A 320 4.05 -20.79 6.71
N ARG A 321 4.76 -20.48 7.80
CA ARG A 321 5.94 -21.22 8.26
C ARG A 321 5.58 -22.45 9.06
N VAL A 322 4.33 -22.59 9.49
CA VAL A 322 3.85 -23.72 10.27
C VAL A 322 3.19 -24.73 9.34
N LEU A 323 3.71 -25.97 9.36
CA LEU A 323 3.15 -27.04 8.54
C LEU A 323 1.71 -27.37 8.95
N ASP A 324 0.84 -27.55 7.97
CA ASP A 324 -0.53 -28.03 8.14
C ASP A 324 -0.70 -29.40 7.52
N GLU A 325 -0.79 -30.41 8.36
CA GLU A 325 -0.92 -31.81 7.93
C GLU A 325 -2.20 -32.10 7.14
N ARG A 326 -3.23 -31.23 7.21
CA ARG A 326 -4.45 -31.37 6.41
C ARG A 326 -4.18 -31.35 4.90
N PHE A 327 -3.07 -30.74 4.48
CA PHE A 327 -2.68 -30.65 3.07
C PHE A 327 -1.67 -31.70 2.65
N ILE A 328 -1.43 -32.69 3.51
CA ILE A 328 -0.52 -33.83 3.24
C ILE A 328 -1.27 -35.11 3.46
N GLN A 329 -1.24 -36.01 2.48
CA GLN A 329 -1.81 -37.34 2.55
C GLN A 329 -0.75 -38.36 2.13
N GLU A 330 -0.52 -39.39 2.95
CA GLU A 330 0.51 -40.42 2.71
C GLU A 330 1.92 -39.84 2.43
N GLY A 331 2.24 -38.70 3.05
CA GLY A 331 3.52 -38.00 2.88
C GLY A 331 3.60 -37.10 1.64
N GLU A 332 2.55 -37.04 0.83
CA GLU A 332 2.48 -36.18 -0.35
C GLU A 332 1.48 -35.03 -0.21
N GLY A 333 1.80 -33.88 -0.83
CA GLY A 333 0.88 -32.77 -0.91
C GLY A 333 -0.35 -33.10 -1.77
N ILE A 334 -1.49 -32.51 -1.41
CA ILE A 334 -2.78 -32.75 -2.11
C ILE A 334 -3.26 -31.57 -2.94
N LEU A 335 -2.60 -30.41 -2.88
CA LEU A 335 -3.06 -29.20 -3.55
C LEU A 335 -2.64 -29.14 -5.01
N ASP A 336 -3.59 -28.76 -5.88
CA ASP A 336 -3.36 -28.50 -7.31
C ASP A 336 -2.49 -27.28 -7.53
N GLY A 337 -2.64 -26.27 -6.67
CA GLY A 337 -1.90 -25.03 -6.75
C GLY A 337 -1.62 -24.41 -5.38
N VAL A 338 -0.43 -23.87 -5.23
CA VAL A 338 -0.06 -23.02 -4.08
C VAL A 338 0.42 -21.67 -4.61
N LEU A 339 -0.19 -20.59 -4.13
CA LEU A 339 0.28 -19.23 -4.33
C LEU A 339 1.03 -18.78 -3.09
N CYS A 340 2.27 -18.36 -3.28
CA CYS A 340 3.07 -17.64 -2.30
C CYS A 340 3.33 -16.22 -2.81
N ASP A 341 2.37 -15.30 -2.57
CA ASP A 341 2.57 -13.87 -2.77
C ASP A 341 3.28 -13.32 -1.54
N ALA A 342 4.59 -13.48 -1.52
CA ALA A 342 5.39 -13.39 -0.32
C ALA A 342 5.44 -11.97 0.27
N PRO A 343 5.50 -11.82 1.61
CA PRO A 343 5.85 -10.55 2.22
C PRO A 343 7.21 -10.10 1.71
N CYS A 344 7.31 -8.86 1.22
CA CYS A 344 8.48 -8.37 0.53
C CYS A 344 8.75 -6.90 0.80
N SER A 345 9.92 -6.40 0.39
CA SER A 345 10.34 -5.00 0.56
C SER A 345 9.43 -3.99 -0.16
N GLY A 346 8.68 -4.42 -1.17
CA GLY A 346 7.82 -3.55 -1.96
C GLY A 346 8.56 -2.61 -2.90
N LEU A 347 9.83 -2.87 -3.23
CA LEU A 347 10.65 -2.01 -4.08
C LEU A 347 10.06 -1.79 -5.49
N GLY A 348 9.13 -2.63 -5.93
CA GLY A 348 8.43 -2.44 -7.21
C GLY A 348 7.29 -1.42 -7.15
N VAL A 349 6.76 -1.15 -5.96
CA VAL A 349 5.58 -0.28 -5.77
C VAL A 349 5.91 1.05 -5.09
N ILE A 350 7.17 1.47 -5.11
CA ILE A 350 7.65 2.73 -4.51
C ILE A 350 6.88 3.95 -5.07
N GLY A 351 6.44 3.92 -6.32
CA GLY A 351 5.65 4.99 -6.93
C GLY A 351 4.28 5.17 -6.27
N ARG A 352 3.66 4.09 -5.78
CA ARG A 352 2.37 4.11 -5.07
C ARG A 352 2.50 4.17 -3.56
N LYS A 353 3.59 3.63 -3.02
CA LYS A 353 3.90 3.59 -1.59
C LYS A 353 5.22 4.32 -1.34
N PRO A 354 5.21 5.65 -1.42
CA PRO A 354 6.45 6.44 -1.36
C PRO A 354 7.17 6.37 -0.01
N ASP A 355 6.46 5.99 1.04
CA ASP A 355 6.97 5.76 2.39
C ASP A 355 7.93 4.55 2.50
N ILE A 356 7.95 3.64 1.54
CA ILE A 356 8.98 2.60 1.42
C ILE A 356 10.38 3.22 1.45
N ARG A 357 10.55 4.41 0.87
CA ARG A 357 11.82 5.16 0.89
C ARG A 357 12.34 5.46 2.31
N LEU A 358 11.46 5.50 3.30
CA LEU A 358 11.81 5.79 4.69
C LEU A 358 12.07 4.52 5.52
N HIS A 359 11.48 3.40 5.12
CA HIS A 359 11.47 2.18 5.92
C HIS A 359 12.44 1.12 5.39
N PHE A 360 12.91 1.26 4.15
CA PHE A 360 13.82 0.30 3.56
C PHE A 360 15.22 0.38 4.17
N THR A 361 15.77 -0.77 4.55
CA THR A 361 17.18 -0.98 4.86
C THR A 361 17.66 -2.29 4.23
N LYS A 362 18.95 -2.43 4.04
CA LYS A 362 19.54 -3.67 3.49
C LYS A 362 19.38 -4.84 4.46
N GLU A 363 19.45 -4.59 5.76
CA GLU A 363 19.24 -5.58 6.80
C GLU A 363 17.80 -6.13 6.75
N ALA A 364 16.81 -5.25 6.62
CA ALA A 364 15.41 -5.66 6.45
C ALA A 364 15.17 -6.47 5.18
N LEU A 365 15.93 -6.21 4.10
CA LEU A 365 15.88 -7.01 2.87
C LEU A 365 16.39 -8.43 3.09
N GLU A 366 17.48 -8.62 3.85
CA GLU A 366 18.01 -9.94 4.22
C GLU A 366 17.02 -10.72 5.10
N GLU A 367 16.42 -10.05 6.08
CA GLU A 367 15.40 -10.66 6.95
C GLU A 367 14.17 -11.11 6.15
N LEU A 368 13.72 -10.29 5.18
CA LEU A 368 12.61 -10.64 4.30
C LEU A 368 12.94 -11.84 3.40
N GLN A 369 14.14 -11.89 2.83
CA GLN A 369 14.57 -13.06 2.04
C GLN A 369 14.57 -14.34 2.89
N SER A 370 15.08 -14.27 4.11
CA SER A 370 15.07 -15.40 5.05
C SER A 370 13.65 -15.87 5.36
N LEU A 371 12.75 -14.93 5.67
CA LEU A 371 11.33 -15.22 5.90
C LEU A 371 10.66 -15.85 4.68
N GLN A 372 10.94 -15.35 3.47
CA GLN A 372 10.41 -15.90 2.22
C GLN A 372 10.85 -17.34 2.02
N ARG A 373 12.11 -17.67 2.31
CA ARG A 373 12.65 -19.05 2.20
C ARG A 373 12.05 -19.98 3.27
N GLU A 374 11.82 -19.51 4.49
CA GLU A 374 11.11 -20.28 5.53
C GLU A 374 9.69 -20.62 5.07
N ILE A 375 8.93 -19.64 4.53
CA ILE A 375 7.60 -19.88 3.98
C ILE A 375 7.65 -20.90 2.84
N LEU A 376 8.53 -20.70 1.86
CA LEU A 376 8.69 -21.57 0.72
C LEU A 376 9.04 -23.01 1.12
N SER A 377 9.91 -23.18 2.12
CA SER A 377 10.30 -24.49 2.65
C SER A 377 9.12 -25.29 3.21
N THR A 378 8.13 -24.60 3.77
CA THR A 378 6.92 -25.22 4.31
C THR A 378 5.89 -25.47 3.22
N VAL A 379 5.49 -24.40 2.47
CA VAL A 379 4.32 -24.48 1.60
C VAL A 379 4.54 -25.29 0.33
N GLN A 380 5.79 -25.49 -0.10
CA GLN A 380 6.13 -26.35 -1.23
C GLN A 380 5.68 -27.80 -1.00
N ALA A 381 5.64 -28.27 0.25
CA ALA A 381 5.25 -29.63 0.59
C ALA A 381 3.76 -29.91 0.28
N TYR A 382 2.92 -28.87 0.25
CA TYR A 382 1.48 -29.01 0.00
C TYR A 382 1.12 -29.27 -1.48
N VAL A 383 2.05 -28.96 -2.39
CA VAL A 383 1.81 -29.10 -3.83
C VAL A 383 1.86 -30.58 -4.19
N LYS A 384 0.81 -31.12 -4.83
CA LYS A 384 0.80 -32.51 -5.30
C LYS A 384 1.75 -32.74 -6.48
N LYS A 385 2.13 -33.97 -6.76
CA LYS A 385 2.89 -34.34 -7.99
C LYS A 385 2.16 -33.81 -9.23
N GLY A 386 2.87 -33.10 -10.10
CA GLY A 386 2.30 -32.41 -11.26
C GLY A 386 1.49 -31.13 -10.93
N GLY A 387 1.33 -30.77 -9.65
CA GLY A 387 0.73 -29.51 -9.20
C GLY A 387 1.66 -28.32 -9.39
N GLN A 388 1.15 -27.11 -9.09
CA GLN A 388 1.84 -25.86 -9.39
C GLN A 388 2.14 -25.06 -8.13
N LEU A 389 3.35 -24.50 -8.04
CA LEU A 389 3.74 -23.46 -7.08
C LEU A 389 3.94 -22.16 -7.84
N LEU A 390 3.22 -21.12 -7.45
CA LEU A 390 3.43 -19.78 -7.98
C LEU A 390 4.02 -18.91 -6.87
N TYR A 391 5.22 -18.44 -7.08
CA TYR A 391 5.90 -17.46 -6.23
C TYR A 391 5.78 -16.07 -6.84
N SER A 392 5.42 -15.07 -6.05
CA SER A 392 5.35 -13.69 -6.51
C SER A 392 5.72 -12.67 -5.43
N THR A 393 6.22 -11.52 -5.87
CA THR A 393 6.52 -10.37 -5.01
C THR A 393 6.19 -9.06 -5.71
N CYS A 394 5.87 -8.02 -4.93
CA CYS A 394 5.84 -6.65 -5.43
C CYS A 394 7.21 -5.95 -5.28
N SER A 395 8.29 -6.71 -5.32
CA SER A 395 9.68 -6.24 -5.27
C SER A 395 10.36 -6.34 -6.62
N LEU A 396 11.43 -5.57 -6.78
CA LEU A 396 12.33 -5.65 -7.92
C LEU A 396 13.75 -6.09 -7.52
N SER A 397 13.99 -6.41 -6.25
CA SER A 397 15.28 -6.92 -5.81
C SER A 397 15.53 -8.34 -6.30
N PHE A 398 16.71 -8.59 -6.85
CA PHE A 398 17.13 -9.94 -7.25
C PHE A 398 17.18 -10.90 -6.07
N LYS A 399 17.50 -10.41 -4.87
CA LYS A 399 17.48 -11.23 -3.64
C LYS A 399 16.12 -11.85 -3.37
N GLU A 400 15.05 -11.08 -3.52
CA GLU A 400 13.69 -11.54 -3.28
C GLU A 400 13.10 -12.32 -4.45
N ASN A 401 13.66 -12.20 -5.64
CA ASN A 401 13.11 -12.73 -6.88
C ASN A 401 13.96 -13.88 -7.42
N GLU A 402 15.01 -13.57 -8.19
CA GLU A 402 15.84 -14.55 -8.88
C GLU A 402 16.56 -15.50 -7.91
N GLU A 403 17.09 -14.97 -6.80
CA GLU A 403 17.76 -15.82 -5.82
C GLU A 403 16.79 -16.80 -5.13
N ASN A 404 15.51 -16.39 -4.91
CA ASN A 404 14.50 -17.28 -4.37
C ASN A 404 13.97 -18.27 -5.42
N ARG A 405 13.87 -17.88 -6.70
CA ARG A 405 13.63 -18.82 -7.80
C ARG A 405 14.69 -19.91 -7.82
N ASP A 406 15.96 -19.53 -7.77
CA ASP A 406 17.09 -20.46 -7.78
C ASP A 406 17.09 -21.35 -6.53
N TYR A 407 16.75 -20.79 -5.38
CA TYR A 407 16.58 -21.54 -4.14
C TYR A 407 15.50 -22.64 -4.29
N ILE A 408 14.35 -22.33 -4.89
CA ILE A 408 13.28 -23.32 -5.14
C ILE A 408 13.79 -24.45 -6.05
N LEU A 409 14.48 -24.11 -7.14
CA LEU A 409 14.98 -25.08 -8.11
C LEU A 409 16.09 -25.97 -7.55
N GLN A 410 16.89 -25.47 -6.60
CA GLN A 410 17.99 -26.20 -6.00
C GLN A 410 17.57 -27.11 -4.85
N HIS A 411 16.54 -26.74 -4.10
CA HIS A 411 16.20 -27.41 -2.85
C HIS A 411 14.91 -28.25 -2.92
N PHE A 412 14.06 -28.03 -3.93
CA PHE A 412 12.77 -28.71 -4.02
C PHE A 412 12.56 -29.35 -5.39
N PRO A 413 11.71 -30.38 -5.50
CA PRO A 413 11.49 -31.14 -6.74
C PRO A 413 10.59 -30.37 -7.71
N PHE A 414 11.00 -29.20 -8.15
CA PHE A 414 10.26 -28.36 -9.08
C PHE A 414 11.02 -28.10 -10.38
N THR A 415 10.27 -27.81 -11.44
CA THR A 415 10.77 -27.26 -12.70
C THR A 415 10.13 -25.90 -12.92
N LEU A 416 10.88 -24.92 -13.42
CA LEU A 416 10.38 -23.60 -13.79
C LEU A 416 9.58 -23.68 -15.10
N ILE A 417 8.34 -23.24 -15.08
CA ILE A 417 7.44 -23.21 -16.23
C ILE A 417 7.37 -21.83 -16.86
N LYS A 418 7.33 -20.78 -16.02
CA LYS A 418 7.22 -19.40 -16.47
C LYS A 418 7.91 -18.50 -15.46
N GLU A 419 8.59 -17.50 -15.97
CA GLU A 419 9.11 -16.38 -15.19
C GLU A 419 8.74 -15.08 -15.88
N GLU A 420 8.27 -14.09 -15.13
CA GLU A 420 7.89 -12.80 -15.68
C GLU A 420 8.21 -11.68 -14.68
N LYS A 421 8.81 -10.62 -15.18
CA LYS A 421 9.12 -9.41 -14.41
C LYS A 421 8.49 -8.22 -15.09
N PHE A 422 7.65 -7.52 -14.34
CA PHE A 422 7.04 -6.27 -14.76
C PHE A 422 7.88 -5.13 -14.24
N MET A 423 8.28 -4.23 -15.13
CA MET A 423 9.03 -3.04 -14.75
C MET A 423 8.06 -1.89 -14.42
N PRO A 424 8.44 -0.98 -13.50
CA PRO A 424 7.58 0.15 -13.15
C PRO A 424 7.35 1.06 -14.35
N GLY A 425 6.12 1.56 -14.46
CA GLY A 425 5.68 2.39 -15.56
C GLY A 425 4.28 2.00 -16.02
N LYS A 426 3.87 2.44 -17.22
CA LYS A 426 2.57 2.02 -17.77
C LYS A 426 2.75 0.72 -18.55
N PRO A 427 1.92 -0.29 -18.32
CA PRO A 427 0.65 -0.29 -17.59
C PRO A 427 0.73 -0.73 -16.12
N SER A 428 1.87 -1.08 -15.56
CA SER A 428 1.96 -1.77 -14.25
C SER A 428 2.96 -1.14 -13.29
N ASP A 429 2.82 -1.50 -12.03
CA ASP A 429 3.89 -1.36 -11.03
C ASP A 429 4.99 -2.40 -11.29
N GLY A 430 6.13 -2.25 -10.59
CA GLY A 430 7.15 -3.28 -10.56
C GLY A 430 6.65 -4.52 -9.81
N PHE A 431 6.80 -5.68 -10.44
CA PHE A 431 6.31 -6.94 -9.91
C PHE A 431 7.09 -8.12 -10.49
N TYR A 432 7.14 -9.21 -9.74
CA TYR A 432 7.78 -10.45 -10.16
C TYR A 432 6.87 -11.63 -9.92
N LEU A 433 6.89 -12.60 -10.83
CA LEU A 433 6.27 -13.90 -10.66
C LEU A 433 7.12 -15.01 -11.29
N ALA A 434 7.14 -16.16 -10.62
CA ALA A 434 7.71 -17.40 -11.13
C ALA A 434 6.75 -18.56 -10.86
N LEU A 435 6.39 -19.28 -11.91
CA LEU A 435 5.52 -20.44 -11.88
C LEU A 435 6.36 -21.73 -12.03
N PHE A 436 6.19 -22.63 -11.10
CA PHE A 436 6.86 -23.92 -11.06
C PHE A 436 5.85 -25.05 -11.11
N GLN A 437 6.28 -26.18 -11.65
CA GLN A 437 5.53 -27.43 -11.60
C GLN A 437 6.31 -28.47 -10.78
N ARG A 438 5.64 -29.12 -9.83
CA ARG A 438 6.23 -30.22 -9.08
C ARG A 438 6.46 -31.44 -10.02
N LYS A 439 7.65 -31.99 -9.96
CA LYS A 439 8.00 -33.18 -10.74
C LYS A 439 7.09 -34.35 -10.39
N THR A 440 6.77 -35.17 -11.34
CA THR A 440 5.95 -36.39 -11.17
C THR A 440 6.76 -37.63 -10.78
N GLU A 441 8.04 -37.59 -11.11
CA GLU A 441 9.03 -38.62 -10.76
C GLU A 441 10.08 -37.98 -9.86
N ASP A 442 10.58 -38.72 -8.88
CA ASP A 442 11.62 -38.29 -7.94
C ASP A 442 12.99 -38.28 -8.61
#